data_d6afee8779f1b4d38f094ac8d7cb1816
#
_entry.id   d6afee8779f1b4d38f094ac8d7cb1816
#
_cell.length_a   1.000
_cell.length_b   1.000
_cell.length_c   1.000
_cell.angle_alpha   90.00
_cell.angle_beta   90.00
_cell.angle_gamma   90.00
#
_symmetry.space_group_name_H-M   'P 1'
#
loop_
_entity.id
_entity.type
_entity.pdbx_description
1 polymer ?
#
loop_
_entity_poly.entity_id
_entity_poly.type
_entity_poly.pdbx_seq_one_letter_code
_entity_poly.pdbx_strand_id
1 'polypeptide(L)'
;MNNVALGQYMPLDSVVHKMDPRSKIMIMLFLMVAIFIPAGVLGYAIIGAFILFSLYLSKLNIQYALRTMKPMLWMMAFLLVINLLVIKTGTPLFSIKGFTIYSDAVNQTLYIVVRLMLMVIITTVLTATTKPLDLTLGIEKLLKPFEKVGVPAHIIAMMISIALRFIPTLIEETQRIMNAQASRGVDLENGSIKEKIMAILSLIVPLFVSAFDRADQLANAIEARGYDPSIKRTRYKVLKMQTIDYASMILSVAVLCACIGIWVL
;
A
#
# COMPACT_ATOMS: atom_id res chain seq x y z
N MET A 1 3.69 23.11 6.62
CA MET A 1 3.10 21.76 6.36
C MET A 1 4.03 21.06 5.40
N ASN A 2 4.76 20.07 5.95
CA ASN A 2 5.87 19.42 5.24
C ASN A 2 5.32 18.53 4.12
N ASN A 3 5.88 18.71 2.93
CA ASN A 3 5.94 17.80 1.79
C ASN A 3 5.00 16.58 1.92
N VAL A 4 3.78 16.71 1.45
CA VAL A 4 2.96 15.57 1.07
C VAL A 4 3.62 14.99 -0.17
N ALA A 5 4.72 14.26 0.07
CA ALA A 5 5.35 13.48 -0.98
C ALA A 5 4.29 12.47 -1.44
N LEU A 6 3.89 12.56 -2.69
CA LEU A 6 2.99 11.62 -3.34
C LEU A 6 3.61 10.22 -3.28
N GLY A 7 3.24 9.46 -2.26
CA GLY A 7 3.75 8.14 -1.99
C GLY A 7 5.07 8.14 -1.20
N GLN A 8 5.29 7.08 -0.46
CA GLN A 8 6.50 6.84 0.33
C GLN A 8 7.68 6.38 -0.54
N TYR A 9 7.67 6.69 -1.86
CA TYR A 9 8.73 6.30 -2.78
C TYR A 9 10.05 6.98 -2.42
N MET A 10 11.10 6.17 -2.24
CA MET A 10 12.46 6.64 -1.99
C MET A 10 13.29 6.47 -3.28
N PRO A 11 13.83 7.55 -3.87
CA PRO A 11 14.64 7.45 -5.09
C PRO A 11 16.05 6.92 -4.77
N LEU A 12 16.17 5.60 -4.58
CA LEU A 12 17.41 4.91 -4.35
C LEU A 12 17.79 4.06 -5.57
N ASP A 13 19.08 3.94 -5.85
CA ASP A 13 19.62 3.03 -6.89
C ASP A 13 19.87 1.65 -6.29
N SER A 14 18.90 0.75 -6.46
CA SER A 14 19.05 -0.65 -6.07
C SER A 14 18.50 -1.60 -7.14
N VAL A 15 18.85 -2.88 -7.02
CA VAL A 15 18.36 -3.94 -7.91
C VAL A 15 16.82 -3.96 -7.88
N VAL A 16 16.23 -3.89 -6.68
CA VAL A 16 14.77 -3.91 -6.50
C VAL A 16 14.09 -2.70 -7.15
N HIS A 17 14.70 -1.50 -7.13
CA HIS A 17 14.14 -0.32 -7.78
C HIS A 17 14.05 -0.48 -9.31
N LYS A 18 14.99 -1.20 -9.92
CA LYS A 18 15.07 -1.42 -11.38
C LYS A 18 14.16 -2.53 -11.89
N MET A 19 13.60 -3.35 -10.99
CA MET A 19 12.68 -4.43 -11.34
C MET A 19 11.37 -3.90 -11.92
N ASP A 20 10.76 -4.71 -12.79
CA ASP A 20 9.45 -4.42 -13.39
C ASP A 20 8.36 -4.35 -12.31
N PRO A 21 7.50 -3.31 -12.30
CA PRO A 21 6.39 -3.19 -11.34
C PRO A 21 5.45 -4.39 -11.32
N ARG A 22 5.27 -5.09 -12.44
CA ARG A 22 4.41 -6.29 -12.54
C ARG A 22 4.95 -7.42 -11.68
N SER A 23 6.27 -7.68 -11.79
CA SER A 23 6.93 -8.73 -10.99
C SER A 23 6.86 -8.43 -9.51
N LYS A 24 7.08 -7.18 -9.10
CA LYS A 24 6.98 -6.76 -7.69
C LYS A 24 5.57 -6.96 -7.11
N ILE A 25 4.52 -6.59 -7.88
CA ILE A 25 3.14 -6.79 -7.46
C ILE A 25 2.84 -8.28 -7.30
N MET A 26 3.27 -9.12 -8.26
CA MET A 26 3.04 -10.56 -8.20
C MET A 26 3.80 -11.21 -7.03
N ILE A 27 5.06 -10.83 -6.81
CA ILE A 27 5.85 -11.30 -5.67
C ILE A 27 5.17 -10.93 -4.36
N MET A 28 4.71 -9.67 -4.22
CA MET A 28 3.97 -9.23 -3.04
C MET A 28 2.71 -10.09 -2.82
N LEU A 29 1.93 -10.35 -3.87
CA LEU A 29 0.72 -11.16 -3.76
C LEU A 29 1.04 -12.61 -3.35
N PHE A 30 2.05 -13.25 -3.95
CA PHE A 30 2.46 -14.61 -3.59
C PHE A 30 2.93 -14.69 -2.14
N LEU A 31 3.73 -13.72 -1.69
CA LEU A 31 4.18 -13.69 -0.31
C LEU A 31 3.04 -13.36 0.67
N MET A 32 2.10 -12.48 0.31
CA MET A 32 0.91 -12.25 1.13
C MET A 32 0.08 -13.55 1.30
N VAL A 33 -0.13 -14.29 0.22
CA VAL A 33 -0.82 -15.58 0.30
C VAL A 33 -0.02 -16.55 1.18
N ALA A 34 1.31 -16.64 1.01
CA ALA A 34 2.17 -17.51 1.82
C ALA A 34 2.10 -17.19 3.32
N ILE A 35 2.02 -15.91 3.70
CA ILE A 35 1.90 -15.46 5.09
C ILE A 35 0.59 -15.96 5.76
N PHE A 36 -0.48 -16.15 4.99
CA PHE A 36 -1.76 -16.66 5.52
C PHE A 36 -1.76 -18.17 5.73
N ILE A 37 -0.84 -18.90 5.11
CA ILE A 37 -0.73 -20.36 5.30
C ILE A 37 -0.15 -20.65 6.70
N PRO A 38 -0.80 -21.49 7.51
CA PRO A 38 -0.32 -21.82 8.85
C PRO A 38 0.84 -22.83 8.81
N ALA A 39 1.96 -22.43 8.21
CA ALA A 39 3.17 -23.26 8.04
C ALA A 39 4.08 -23.28 9.30
N GLY A 40 3.56 -22.86 10.44
CA GLY A 40 4.31 -22.85 11.70
C GLY A 40 5.52 -21.88 11.70
N VAL A 41 6.43 -22.07 12.65
CA VAL A 41 7.62 -21.22 12.82
C VAL A 41 8.55 -21.29 11.60
N LEU A 42 8.72 -22.46 11.01
CA LEU A 42 9.59 -22.66 9.85
C LEU A 42 9.09 -21.88 8.62
N GLY A 43 7.79 -21.89 8.35
CA GLY A 43 7.21 -21.13 7.25
C GLY A 43 7.45 -19.63 7.41
N TYR A 44 7.20 -19.09 8.60
CA TYR A 44 7.47 -17.67 8.88
C TYR A 44 8.96 -17.32 8.84
N ALA A 45 9.86 -18.23 9.21
CA ALA A 45 11.29 -18.03 9.10
C ALA A 45 11.73 -17.92 7.62
N ILE A 46 11.22 -18.81 6.75
CA ILE A 46 11.53 -18.80 5.31
C ILE A 46 11.02 -17.48 4.67
N ILE A 47 9.76 -17.10 4.95
CA ILE A 47 9.20 -15.85 4.44
C ILE A 47 9.96 -14.65 4.97
N GLY A 48 10.29 -14.63 6.26
CA GLY A 48 11.07 -13.59 6.89
C GLY A 48 12.46 -13.43 6.28
N ALA A 49 13.15 -14.55 6.03
CA ALA A 49 14.45 -14.54 5.35
C ALA A 49 14.36 -13.94 3.95
N PHE A 50 13.34 -14.31 3.16
CA PHE A 50 13.10 -13.74 1.84
C PHE A 50 12.85 -12.22 1.90
N ILE A 51 12.02 -11.78 2.85
CA ILE A 51 11.69 -10.36 3.02
C ILE A 51 12.91 -9.56 3.46
N LEU A 52 13.69 -10.06 4.41
CA LEU A 52 14.93 -9.43 4.86
C LEU A 52 15.95 -9.35 3.72
N PHE A 53 16.08 -10.39 2.91
CA PHE A 53 16.91 -10.39 1.72
C PHE A 53 16.45 -9.34 0.71
N SER A 54 15.13 -9.24 0.45
CA SER A 54 14.57 -8.21 -0.42
C SER A 54 14.81 -6.81 0.11
N LEU A 55 14.71 -6.61 1.43
CA LEU A 55 14.97 -5.33 2.09
C LEU A 55 16.46 -4.95 1.98
N TYR A 56 17.36 -5.89 2.15
CA TYR A 56 18.80 -5.68 1.96
C TYR A 56 19.13 -5.30 0.51
N LEU A 57 18.58 -6.02 -0.48
CA LEU A 57 18.76 -5.71 -1.90
C LEU A 57 18.15 -4.36 -2.30
N SER A 58 17.10 -3.91 -1.61
CA SER A 58 16.48 -2.63 -1.87
C SER A 58 17.28 -1.44 -1.33
N LYS A 59 18.31 -1.68 -0.52
CA LYS A 59 19.10 -0.65 0.19
C LYS A 59 18.26 0.26 1.08
N LEU A 60 17.08 -0.20 1.48
CA LEU A 60 16.22 0.54 2.41
C LEU A 60 16.79 0.44 3.83
N ASN A 61 16.75 1.56 4.54
CA ASN A 61 17.17 1.56 5.93
C ASN A 61 16.16 0.78 6.77
N ILE A 62 16.64 -0.19 7.53
CA ILE A 62 15.82 -1.01 8.45
C ILE A 62 15.05 -0.12 9.44
N GLN A 63 15.63 1.01 9.85
CA GLN A 63 14.96 1.99 10.71
C GLN A 63 13.71 2.58 10.06
N TYR A 64 13.68 2.71 8.73
CA TYR A 64 12.50 3.16 8.01
C TYR A 64 11.36 2.14 8.11
N ALA A 65 11.64 0.85 7.89
CA ALA A 65 10.68 -0.23 8.04
C ALA A 65 10.15 -0.31 9.50
N LEU A 66 11.03 -0.21 10.50
CA LEU A 66 10.65 -0.20 11.91
C LEU A 66 9.81 1.03 12.28
N ARG A 67 10.13 2.20 11.71
CA ARG A 67 9.35 3.43 11.95
C ARG A 67 7.92 3.30 11.40
N THR A 68 7.75 2.64 10.27
CA THR A 68 6.42 2.36 9.69
C THR A 68 5.59 1.44 10.58
N MET A 69 6.23 0.59 11.37
CA MET A 69 5.58 -0.34 12.31
C MET A 69 5.17 0.32 13.63
N LYS A 70 5.80 1.46 13.98
CA LYS A 70 5.58 2.14 15.27
C LYS A 70 4.08 2.37 15.61
N PRO A 71 3.22 2.87 14.71
CA PRO A 71 1.80 3.04 15.02
C PRO A 71 1.06 1.72 15.26
N MET A 72 1.55 0.60 14.71
CA MET A 72 0.94 -0.72 14.90
C MET A 72 1.26 -1.34 16.26
N LEU A 73 2.31 -0.88 16.95
CA LEU A 73 2.69 -1.41 18.27
C LEU A 73 1.55 -1.28 19.29
N TRP A 74 0.78 -0.18 19.25
CA TRP A 74 -0.40 0.00 20.09
C TRP A 74 -1.48 -1.03 19.81
N MET A 75 -1.76 -1.32 18.54
CA MET A 75 -2.72 -2.34 18.15
C MET A 75 -2.24 -3.74 18.56
N MET A 76 -0.94 -4.02 18.41
CA MET A 76 -0.34 -5.29 18.83
C MET A 76 -0.43 -5.49 20.35
N ALA A 77 -0.14 -4.44 21.14
CA ALA A 77 -0.29 -4.47 22.60
C ALA A 77 -1.76 -4.70 23.00
N PHE A 78 -2.69 -4.06 22.34
CA PHE A 78 -4.12 -4.24 22.56
C PHE A 78 -4.59 -5.68 22.23
N LEU A 79 -4.15 -6.23 21.10
CA LEU A 79 -4.41 -7.62 20.72
C LEU A 79 -3.84 -8.61 21.74
N LEU A 80 -2.63 -8.36 22.26
CA LEU A 80 -2.04 -9.19 23.29
C LEU A 80 -2.93 -9.20 24.54
N VAL A 81 -3.37 -8.05 25.02
CA VAL A 81 -4.24 -7.95 26.19
C VAL A 81 -5.56 -8.72 25.95
N ILE A 82 -6.20 -8.52 24.78
CA ILE A 82 -7.46 -9.24 24.46
C ILE A 82 -7.23 -10.75 24.42
N ASN A 83 -6.20 -11.23 23.74
CA ASN A 83 -5.92 -12.65 23.63
C ASN A 83 -5.62 -13.29 25.00
N LEU A 84 -4.91 -12.58 25.88
CA LEU A 84 -4.65 -13.03 27.26
C LEU A 84 -5.93 -13.14 28.09
N LEU A 85 -6.95 -12.31 27.80
CA LEU A 85 -8.24 -12.34 28.50
C LEU A 85 -9.19 -13.41 27.94
N VAL A 86 -9.18 -13.62 26.63
CA VAL A 86 -10.17 -14.45 25.92
C VAL A 86 -9.70 -15.90 25.78
N ILE A 87 -8.42 -16.13 25.47
CA ILE A 87 -7.89 -17.47 25.20
C ILE A 87 -7.49 -18.12 26.51
N LYS A 88 -8.23 -19.15 26.88
CA LYS A 88 -8.02 -19.94 28.11
C LYS A 88 -7.65 -21.41 27.82
N THR A 89 -7.00 -21.66 26.66
CA THR A 89 -6.56 -22.98 26.21
C THR A 89 -5.05 -23.11 26.32
N GLY A 90 -4.56 -24.35 26.49
CA GLY A 90 -3.13 -24.64 26.59
C GLY A 90 -2.66 -24.81 28.04
N THR A 91 -1.33 -24.92 28.23
CA THR A 91 -0.72 -25.05 29.54
C THR A 91 -0.67 -23.70 30.26
N PRO A 92 -1.03 -23.63 31.55
CA PRO A 92 -0.92 -22.40 32.32
C PRO A 92 0.57 -22.05 32.54
N LEU A 93 1.02 -20.93 31.98
CA LEU A 93 2.41 -20.45 32.13
C LEU A 93 2.61 -19.69 33.43
N PHE A 94 1.62 -18.89 33.83
CA PHE A 94 1.72 -18.05 35.00
C PHE A 94 0.33 -17.77 35.61
N SER A 95 0.22 -17.82 36.93
CA SER A 95 -1.05 -17.58 37.65
C SER A 95 -0.81 -16.55 38.78
N ILE A 96 -1.47 -15.37 38.66
CA ILE A 96 -1.46 -14.34 39.71
C ILE A 96 -2.91 -14.05 40.11
N LYS A 97 -3.25 -14.24 41.40
CA LYS A 97 -4.54 -13.82 41.98
C LYS A 97 -5.79 -14.13 41.13
N GLY A 98 -5.87 -15.33 40.54
CA GLY A 98 -7.01 -15.75 39.75
C GLY A 98 -6.95 -15.40 38.26
N PHE A 99 -5.88 -14.75 37.79
CA PHE A 99 -5.61 -14.52 36.38
C PHE A 99 -4.53 -15.49 35.89
N THR A 100 -4.89 -16.41 35.00
CA THR A 100 -3.96 -17.40 34.44
C THR A 100 -3.64 -17.08 33.00
N ILE A 101 -2.36 -16.93 32.68
CA ILE A 101 -1.84 -16.76 31.33
C ILE A 101 -1.60 -18.14 30.73
N TYR A 102 -2.22 -18.42 29.61
CA TYR A 102 -2.09 -19.68 28.88
C TYR A 102 -1.06 -19.57 27.72
N SER A 103 -0.35 -20.68 27.47
CA SER A 103 0.65 -20.76 26.42
C SER A 103 0.07 -20.43 25.03
N ASP A 104 -1.15 -20.88 24.75
CA ASP A 104 -1.78 -20.71 23.45
C ASP A 104 -2.10 -19.24 23.19
N ALA A 105 -2.49 -18.48 24.21
CA ALA A 105 -2.72 -17.04 24.10
C ALA A 105 -1.45 -16.28 23.66
N VAL A 106 -0.30 -16.63 24.26
CA VAL A 106 0.98 -16.00 23.92
C VAL A 106 1.44 -16.42 22.53
N ASN A 107 1.41 -17.72 22.21
CA ASN A 107 1.82 -18.24 20.91
C ASN A 107 0.96 -17.66 19.78
N GLN A 108 -0.36 -17.66 19.93
CA GLN A 108 -1.27 -17.14 18.93
C GLN A 108 -1.06 -15.63 18.71
N THR A 109 -0.84 -14.87 19.78
CA THR A 109 -0.51 -13.43 19.67
C THR A 109 0.82 -13.26 18.95
N LEU A 110 1.85 -14.03 19.27
CA LEU A 110 3.15 -13.96 18.61
C LEU A 110 3.01 -14.24 17.10
N TYR A 111 2.25 -15.25 16.70
CA TYR A 111 1.99 -15.56 15.30
C TYR A 111 1.29 -14.41 14.59
N ILE A 112 0.27 -13.80 15.21
CA ILE A 112 -0.44 -12.64 14.62
C ILE A 112 0.52 -11.45 14.48
N VAL A 113 1.31 -11.16 15.51
CA VAL A 113 2.28 -10.05 15.49
C VAL A 113 3.30 -10.24 14.37
N VAL A 114 3.93 -11.41 14.27
CA VAL A 114 4.90 -11.73 13.23
C VAL A 114 4.26 -11.63 11.84
N ARG A 115 3.05 -12.14 11.65
CA ARG A 115 2.28 -12.04 10.41
C ARG A 115 2.08 -10.59 9.99
N LEU A 116 1.58 -9.75 10.89
CA LEU A 116 1.35 -8.34 10.61
C LEU A 116 2.66 -7.60 10.31
N MET A 117 3.73 -7.90 11.06
CA MET A 117 5.06 -7.34 10.79
C MET A 117 5.54 -7.66 9.38
N LEU A 118 5.47 -8.91 8.96
CA LEU A 118 5.90 -9.33 7.63
C LEU A 118 5.06 -8.67 6.53
N MET A 119 3.73 -8.55 6.71
CA MET A 119 2.85 -7.85 5.78
C MET A 119 3.21 -6.38 5.62
N VAL A 120 3.48 -5.68 6.71
CA VAL A 120 3.86 -4.26 6.68
C VAL A 120 5.20 -4.06 5.99
N ILE A 121 6.19 -4.91 6.28
CA ILE A 121 7.52 -4.80 5.65
C ILE A 121 7.42 -5.04 4.14
N ILE A 122 6.70 -6.06 3.69
CA ILE A 122 6.50 -6.37 2.27
C ILE A 122 5.85 -5.19 1.54
N THR A 123 4.77 -4.65 2.11
CA THR A 123 4.07 -3.48 1.54
C THR A 123 4.97 -2.26 1.52
N THR A 124 5.76 -2.05 2.57
CA THR A 124 6.73 -0.96 2.65
C THR A 124 7.81 -1.09 1.57
N VAL A 125 8.34 -2.28 1.33
CA VAL A 125 9.32 -2.51 0.26
C VAL A 125 8.71 -2.17 -1.10
N LEU A 126 7.49 -2.60 -1.40
CA LEU A 126 6.82 -2.28 -2.66
C LEU A 126 6.62 -0.77 -2.83
N THR A 127 6.06 -0.10 -1.82
CA THR A 127 5.73 1.34 -1.91
C THR A 127 6.98 2.22 -1.92
N ALA A 128 8.03 1.85 -1.20
CA ALA A 128 9.29 2.59 -1.17
C ALA A 128 10.11 2.40 -2.45
N THR A 129 9.98 1.25 -3.15
CA THR A 129 10.79 0.95 -4.34
C THR A 129 10.07 1.19 -5.66
N THR A 130 8.79 1.55 -5.66
CA THR A 130 8.02 1.68 -6.91
C THR A 130 7.23 2.98 -6.94
N LYS A 131 7.39 3.76 -8.01
CA LYS A 131 6.63 5.00 -8.20
C LYS A 131 5.14 4.70 -8.40
N PRO A 132 4.22 5.51 -7.85
CA PRO A 132 2.77 5.29 -8.01
C PRO A 132 2.31 5.17 -9.47
N LEU A 133 2.86 5.98 -10.37
CA LEU A 133 2.58 5.90 -11.80
C LEU A 133 3.05 4.58 -12.43
N ASP A 134 4.19 4.03 -11.98
CA ASP A 134 4.70 2.76 -12.48
C ASP A 134 3.87 1.59 -11.93
N LEU A 135 3.38 1.67 -10.69
CA LEU A 135 2.42 0.72 -10.13
C LEU A 135 1.14 0.68 -10.96
N THR A 136 0.59 1.84 -11.37
CA THR A 136 -0.58 1.92 -12.23
C THR A 136 -0.36 1.20 -13.56
N LEU A 137 0.82 1.40 -14.17
CA LEU A 137 1.19 0.68 -15.40
C LEU A 137 1.31 -0.84 -15.19
N GLY A 138 1.84 -1.24 -14.04
CA GLY A 138 1.92 -2.65 -13.64
C GLY A 138 0.55 -3.28 -13.52
N ILE A 139 -0.36 -2.63 -12.79
CA ILE A 139 -1.75 -3.07 -12.58
C ILE A 139 -2.49 -3.18 -13.91
N GLU A 140 -2.38 -2.18 -14.79
CA GLU A 140 -3.01 -2.23 -16.11
C GLU A 140 -2.58 -3.46 -16.91
N LYS A 141 -1.27 -3.75 -16.93
CA LYS A 141 -0.75 -4.92 -17.65
C LYS A 141 -1.21 -6.23 -17.03
N LEU A 142 -1.36 -6.29 -15.71
CA LEU A 142 -1.90 -7.46 -15.01
C LEU A 142 -3.40 -7.61 -15.21
N LEU A 143 -4.15 -6.50 -15.38
CA LEU A 143 -5.58 -6.53 -15.68
C LEU A 143 -5.89 -6.80 -17.15
N LYS A 144 -4.92 -6.67 -18.05
CA LYS A 144 -5.12 -6.89 -19.49
C LYS A 144 -5.76 -8.24 -19.86
N PRO A 145 -5.43 -9.39 -19.23
CA PRO A 145 -6.12 -10.64 -19.51
C PRO A 145 -7.64 -10.59 -19.24
N PHE A 146 -8.05 -9.73 -18.27
CA PHE A 146 -9.44 -9.55 -17.87
C PHE A 146 -10.24 -8.64 -18.83
N GLU A 147 -9.60 -8.01 -19.81
CA GLU A 147 -10.29 -7.30 -20.90
C GLU A 147 -11.25 -8.21 -21.65
N LYS A 148 -10.94 -9.52 -21.73
CA LYS A 148 -11.82 -10.53 -22.34
C LYS A 148 -13.13 -10.74 -21.57
N VAL A 149 -13.18 -10.37 -20.30
CA VAL A 149 -14.36 -10.46 -19.41
C VAL A 149 -15.06 -9.09 -19.27
N GLY A 150 -14.66 -8.10 -20.09
CA GLY A 150 -15.28 -6.77 -20.12
C GLY A 150 -14.66 -5.72 -19.19
N VAL A 151 -13.50 -5.98 -18.57
CA VAL A 151 -12.81 -5.01 -17.73
C VAL A 151 -12.03 -4.03 -18.60
N PRO A 152 -12.35 -2.71 -18.64
CA PRO A 152 -11.65 -1.72 -19.46
C PRO A 152 -10.33 -1.30 -18.81
N ALA A 153 -9.34 -2.21 -18.75
CA ALA A 153 -8.09 -2.02 -18.03
C ALA A 153 -7.33 -0.73 -18.45
N HIS A 154 -7.35 -0.43 -19.75
CA HIS A 154 -6.70 0.78 -20.28
C HIS A 154 -7.37 2.07 -19.78
N ILE A 155 -8.69 2.14 -19.76
CA ILE A 155 -9.46 3.32 -19.31
C ILE A 155 -9.23 3.53 -17.81
N ILE A 156 -9.29 2.46 -17.01
CA ILE A 156 -9.02 2.52 -15.57
C ILE A 156 -7.62 3.05 -15.29
N ALA A 157 -6.61 2.54 -15.99
CA ALA A 157 -5.23 2.99 -15.81
C ALA A 157 -5.04 4.46 -16.23
N MET A 158 -5.73 4.91 -17.28
CA MET A 158 -5.72 6.30 -17.70
C MET A 158 -6.35 7.20 -16.64
N MET A 159 -7.52 6.85 -16.10
CA MET A 159 -8.17 7.59 -15.01
C MET A 159 -7.28 7.71 -13.77
N ILE A 160 -6.66 6.61 -13.33
CA ILE A 160 -5.73 6.62 -12.19
C ILE A 160 -4.52 7.49 -12.48
N SER A 161 -3.96 7.42 -13.68
CA SER A 161 -2.79 8.24 -14.08
C SER A 161 -3.10 9.73 -14.09
N ILE A 162 -4.31 10.11 -14.56
CA ILE A 162 -4.81 11.49 -14.51
C ILE A 162 -5.01 11.93 -13.05
N ALA A 163 -5.67 11.10 -12.25
CA ALA A 163 -5.88 11.40 -10.83
C ALA A 163 -4.56 11.63 -10.09
N LEU A 164 -3.58 10.72 -10.23
CA LEU A 164 -2.26 10.84 -9.62
C LEU A 164 -1.51 12.11 -10.05
N ARG A 165 -1.72 12.58 -11.28
CA ARG A 165 -1.14 13.83 -11.78
C ARG A 165 -1.80 15.06 -11.16
N PHE A 166 -3.13 15.01 -10.95
CA PHE A 166 -3.87 16.15 -10.41
C PHE A 166 -3.80 16.27 -8.89
N ILE A 167 -3.50 15.19 -8.14
CA ILE A 167 -3.39 15.25 -6.68
C ILE A 167 -2.48 16.39 -6.19
N PRO A 168 -1.21 16.57 -6.68
CA PRO A 168 -0.37 17.69 -6.25
C PRO A 168 -1.03 19.04 -6.49
N THR A 169 -1.60 19.22 -7.68
CA THR A 169 -2.24 20.49 -8.07
C THR A 169 -3.46 20.78 -7.19
N LEU A 170 -4.26 19.76 -6.86
CA LEU A 170 -5.41 19.93 -5.95
C LEU A 170 -4.97 20.23 -4.52
N ILE A 171 -3.85 19.68 -4.04
CA ILE A 171 -3.27 20.03 -2.74
C ILE A 171 -2.85 21.50 -2.69
N GLU A 172 -2.17 21.98 -3.75
CA GLU A 172 -1.78 23.39 -3.87
C GLU A 172 -2.99 24.30 -3.91
N GLU A 173 -4.02 23.94 -4.69
CA GLU A 173 -5.27 24.68 -4.79
C GLU A 173 -6.00 24.73 -3.44
N THR A 174 -6.07 23.58 -2.73
CA THR A 174 -6.65 23.51 -1.39
C THR A 174 -5.94 24.48 -0.44
N GLN A 175 -4.60 24.52 -0.46
CA GLN A 175 -3.84 25.44 0.39
C GLN A 175 -4.11 26.90 0.01
N ARG A 176 -4.25 27.21 -1.26
CA ARG A 176 -4.59 28.56 -1.75
C ARG A 176 -5.98 28.98 -1.28
N ILE A 177 -6.98 28.10 -1.40
CA ILE A 177 -8.36 28.34 -0.94
C ILE A 177 -8.37 28.50 0.58
N MET A 178 -7.66 27.65 1.33
CA MET A 178 -7.55 27.76 2.79
C MET A 178 -7.02 29.12 3.21
N ASN A 179 -5.93 29.58 2.61
CA ASN A 179 -5.34 30.87 2.90
C ASN A 179 -6.30 32.05 2.58
N ALA A 180 -7.02 31.96 1.44
CA ALA A 180 -8.00 32.94 1.06
C ALA A 180 -9.19 32.98 2.03
N GLN A 181 -9.70 31.85 2.50
CA GLN A 181 -10.80 31.79 3.46
C GLN A 181 -10.36 32.25 4.87
N ALA A 182 -9.14 31.92 5.27
CA ALA A 182 -8.56 32.43 6.52
C ALA A 182 -8.47 33.96 6.50
N SER A 183 -8.06 34.58 5.38
CA SER A 183 -8.06 36.03 5.19
C SER A 183 -9.46 36.67 5.22
N ARG A 184 -10.51 35.89 4.98
CA ARG A 184 -11.92 36.28 5.11
C ARG A 184 -12.49 36.07 6.51
N GLY A 185 -11.64 35.62 7.45
CA GLY A 185 -12.02 35.39 8.85
C GLY A 185 -12.64 34.02 9.12
N VAL A 186 -12.54 33.07 8.17
CA VAL A 186 -13.01 31.69 8.41
C VAL A 186 -11.97 30.96 9.28
N ASP A 187 -12.41 30.58 10.50
CA ASP A 187 -11.60 29.77 11.43
C ASP A 187 -11.95 28.28 11.26
N LEU A 188 -10.94 27.46 10.90
CA LEU A 188 -11.08 26.01 10.71
C LEU A 188 -10.80 25.21 11.99
N GLU A 189 -10.12 25.83 12.97
CA GLU A 189 -9.62 25.12 14.16
C GLU A 189 -10.55 25.34 15.36
N ASN A 190 -11.07 26.55 15.52
CA ASN A 190 -11.88 26.95 16.66
C ASN A 190 -13.36 27.12 16.28
N GLY A 191 -14.25 27.10 17.27
CA GLY A 191 -15.67 27.31 17.08
C GLY A 191 -16.56 26.09 17.32
N SER A 192 -17.86 26.31 17.21
CA SER A 192 -18.90 25.28 17.35
C SER A 192 -18.85 24.27 16.18
N ILE A 193 -19.46 23.10 16.35
CA ILE A 193 -19.51 22.06 15.30
C ILE A 193 -20.17 22.63 14.03
N LYS A 194 -21.18 23.47 14.16
CA LYS A 194 -21.87 24.11 13.03
C LYS A 194 -20.93 25.07 12.27
N GLU A 195 -20.14 25.87 12.97
CA GLU A 195 -19.16 26.78 12.38
C GLU A 195 -18.05 26.01 11.64
N LYS A 196 -17.57 24.92 12.23
CA LYS A 196 -16.58 24.03 11.58
C LYS A 196 -17.12 23.39 10.30
N ILE A 197 -18.38 22.94 10.29
CA ILE A 197 -19.02 22.42 9.08
C ILE A 197 -19.10 23.50 7.99
N MET A 198 -19.53 24.71 8.35
CA MET A 198 -19.61 25.83 7.40
C MET A 198 -18.21 26.23 6.88
N ALA A 199 -17.21 26.23 7.73
CA ALA A 199 -15.82 26.48 7.33
C ALA A 199 -15.31 25.41 6.35
N ILE A 200 -15.57 24.13 6.60
CA ILE A 200 -15.22 23.03 5.68
C ILE A 200 -15.98 23.18 4.35
N LEU A 201 -17.27 23.51 4.36
CA LEU A 201 -18.04 23.73 3.14
C LEU A 201 -17.49 24.91 2.31
N SER A 202 -17.02 25.97 2.96
CA SER A 202 -16.39 27.11 2.27
C SER A 202 -15.09 26.74 1.55
N LEU A 203 -14.44 25.62 1.91
CA LEU A 203 -13.28 25.06 1.21
C LEU A 203 -13.69 24.07 0.13
N ILE A 204 -14.64 23.17 0.45
CA ILE A 204 -15.01 22.07 -0.45
C ILE A 204 -15.71 22.60 -1.70
N VAL A 205 -16.63 23.56 -1.58
CA VAL A 205 -17.40 24.06 -2.73
C VAL A 205 -16.51 24.69 -3.79
N PRO A 206 -15.61 25.66 -3.48
CA PRO A 206 -14.71 26.21 -4.47
C PRO A 206 -13.75 25.17 -5.06
N LEU A 207 -13.26 24.22 -4.24
CA LEU A 207 -12.39 23.16 -4.72
C LEU A 207 -13.11 22.25 -5.73
N PHE A 208 -14.38 21.95 -5.48
CA PHE A 208 -15.21 21.14 -6.36
C PHE A 208 -15.42 21.82 -7.71
N VAL A 209 -15.77 23.11 -7.69
CA VAL A 209 -15.91 23.91 -8.92
C VAL A 209 -14.61 23.93 -9.72
N SER A 210 -13.49 24.24 -9.06
CA SER A 210 -12.17 24.22 -9.72
C SER A 210 -11.81 22.84 -10.31
N ALA A 211 -12.18 21.75 -9.63
CA ALA A 211 -11.94 20.38 -10.11
C ALA A 211 -12.77 20.07 -11.38
N PHE A 212 -14.04 20.52 -11.43
CA PHE A 212 -14.89 20.35 -12.62
C PHE A 212 -14.38 21.19 -13.81
N ASP A 213 -14.02 22.46 -13.58
CA ASP A 213 -13.46 23.31 -14.63
C ASP A 213 -12.20 22.69 -15.24
N ARG A 214 -11.34 22.07 -14.40
CA ARG A 214 -10.14 21.36 -14.89
C ARG A 214 -10.50 20.08 -15.66
N ALA A 215 -11.53 19.36 -15.22
CA ALA A 215 -12.00 18.16 -15.91
C ALA A 215 -12.52 18.51 -17.32
N ASP A 216 -13.30 19.58 -17.45
CA ASP A 216 -13.80 20.07 -18.75
C ASP A 216 -12.68 20.54 -19.65
N GLN A 217 -11.73 21.32 -19.12
CA GLN A 217 -10.54 21.74 -19.88
C GLN A 217 -9.71 20.54 -20.36
N LEU A 218 -9.54 19.52 -19.51
CA LEU A 218 -8.83 18.31 -19.90
C LEU A 218 -9.59 17.52 -20.95
N ALA A 219 -10.92 17.36 -20.81
CA ALA A 219 -11.76 16.67 -21.77
C ALA A 219 -11.65 17.32 -23.15
N ASN A 220 -11.85 18.63 -23.22
CA ASN A 220 -11.70 19.41 -24.46
C ASN A 220 -10.29 19.26 -25.07
N ALA A 221 -9.24 19.28 -24.24
CA ALA A 221 -7.87 19.11 -24.72
C ALA A 221 -7.58 17.70 -25.25
N ILE A 222 -8.18 16.68 -24.65
CA ILE A 222 -8.06 15.27 -25.07
C ILE A 222 -8.83 15.06 -26.38
N GLU A 223 -10.04 15.58 -26.50
CA GLU A 223 -10.86 15.52 -27.73
C GLU A 223 -10.19 16.25 -28.89
N ALA A 224 -9.67 17.45 -28.65
CA ALA A 224 -8.95 18.22 -29.67
C ALA A 224 -7.68 17.51 -30.20
N ARG A 225 -7.10 16.59 -29.40
CA ARG A 225 -5.99 15.73 -29.82
C ARG A 225 -6.45 14.44 -30.50
N GLY A 226 -7.74 14.30 -30.80
CA GLY A 226 -8.30 13.13 -31.48
C GLY A 226 -8.23 11.86 -30.61
N TYR A 227 -8.41 11.98 -29.31
CA TYR A 227 -8.44 10.80 -28.45
C TYR A 227 -9.72 10.02 -28.66
N ASP A 228 -9.56 8.74 -29.01
CA ASP A 228 -10.65 7.78 -29.12
C ASP A 228 -10.33 6.58 -28.20
N PRO A 229 -11.16 6.29 -27.19
CA PRO A 229 -10.94 5.17 -26.28
C PRO A 229 -11.08 3.79 -26.92
N SER A 230 -11.74 3.70 -28.09
CA SER A 230 -11.95 2.45 -28.82
C SER A 230 -10.71 1.96 -29.59
N ILE A 231 -9.81 2.88 -29.92
CA ILE A 231 -8.61 2.60 -30.74
C ILE A 231 -7.48 2.09 -29.86
N LYS A 232 -6.93 0.91 -30.22
CA LYS A 232 -5.71 0.38 -29.58
C LYS A 232 -4.52 1.30 -29.85
N ARG A 233 -3.89 1.81 -28.79
CA ARG A 233 -2.75 2.72 -28.88
C ARG A 233 -1.46 2.10 -28.37
N THR A 234 -0.33 2.56 -28.90
CA THR A 234 1.01 2.28 -28.38
C THR A 234 1.33 3.19 -27.19
N ARG A 235 2.15 2.71 -26.25
CA ARG A 235 2.60 3.50 -25.11
C ARG A 235 4.03 3.94 -25.27
N TYR A 236 4.33 5.17 -24.85
CA TYR A 236 5.68 5.70 -24.82
C TYR A 236 6.57 4.91 -23.84
N LYS A 237 6.08 4.66 -22.62
CA LYS A 237 6.79 3.84 -21.63
C LYS A 237 6.35 2.38 -21.73
N VAL A 238 7.25 1.53 -22.21
CA VAL A 238 7.02 0.09 -22.32
C VAL A 238 7.77 -0.60 -21.19
N LEU A 239 7.04 -1.38 -20.36
CA LEU A 239 7.63 -2.23 -19.32
C LEU A 239 8.31 -3.44 -19.97
N LYS A 240 9.57 -3.70 -19.59
CA LYS A 240 10.36 -4.84 -20.08
C LYS A 240 10.81 -5.67 -18.88
N MET A 241 10.36 -6.93 -18.82
CA MET A 241 10.84 -7.86 -17.81
C MET A 241 12.30 -8.23 -18.05
N GLN A 242 13.09 -8.20 -17.00
CA GLN A 242 14.50 -8.61 -16.99
C GLN A 242 14.63 -10.02 -16.39
N THR A 243 15.81 -10.64 -16.57
CA THR A 243 16.12 -11.97 -16.00
C THR A 243 15.92 -11.99 -14.47
N ILE A 244 16.24 -10.87 -13.81
CA ILE A 244 16.07 -10.72 -12.36
C ILE A 244 14.60 -10.79 -11.95
N ASP A 245 13.67 -10.27 -12.78
CA ASP A 245 12.24 -10.32 -12.53
C ASP A 245 11.73 -11.76 -12.52
N TYR A 246 12.14 -12.55 -13.52
CA TYR A 246 11.78 -13.98 -13.59
C TYR A 246 12.36 -14.77 -12.43
N ALA A 247 13.65 -14.55 -12.10
CA ALA A 247 14.31 -15.25 -11.01
C ALA A 247 13.62 -14.97 -9.66
N SER A 248 13.29 -13.71 -9.39
CA SER A 248 12.61 -13.33 -8.14
C SER A 248 11.16 -13.83 -8.07
N MET A 249 10.44 -13.88 -9.20
CA MET A 249 9.10 -14.50 -9.27
C MET A 249 9.17 -16.01 -8.99
N ILE A 250 10.09 -16.73 -9.62
CA ILE A 250 10.29 -18.17 -9.40
C ILE A 250 10.61 -18.42 -7.93
N LEU A 251 11.51 -17.62 -7.35
CA LEU A 251 11.87 -17.75 -5.94
C LEU A 251 10.69 -17.49 -5.02
N SER A 252 9.83 -16.50 -5.29
CA SER A 252 8.64 -16.22 -4.50
C SER A 252 7.59 -17.34 -4.58
N VAL A 253 7.44 -17.95 -5.76
CA VAL A 253 6.58 -19.13 -5.95
C VAL A 253 7.16 -20.33 -5.20
N ALA A 254 8.49 -20.54 -5.24
CA ALA A 254 9.14 -21.60 -4.47
C ALA A 254 8.91 -21.45 -2.96
N VAL A 255 8.98 -20.22 -2.43
CA VAL A 255 8.65 -19.92 -1.02
C VAL A 255 7.19 -20.28 -0.72
N LEU A 256 6.26 -19.90 -1.60
CA LEU A 256 4.83 -20.25 -1.45
C LEU A 256 4.64 -21.78 -1.45
N CYS A 257 5.24 -22.49 -2.40
CA CYS A 257 5.17 -23.96 -2.46
C CYS A 257 5.79 -24.62 -1.24
N ALA A 258 6.92 -24.10 -0.72
CA ALA A 258 7.54 -24.60 0.49
C ALA A 258 6.62 -24.44 1.72
N CYS A 259 5.93 -23.28 1.85
CA CYS A 259 4.97 -23.06 2.92
C CYS A 259 3.77 -24.00 2.82
N ILE A 260 3.26 -24.26 1.61
CA ILE A 260 2.18 -25.24 1.38
C ILE A 260 2.66 -26.66 1.73
N GLY A 261 3.88 -27.03 1.31
CA GLY A 261 4.47 -28.32 1.62
C GLY A 261 4.63 -28.56 3.13
N ILE A 262 5.09 -27.55 3.87
CA ILE A 262 5.22 -27.62 5.35
C ILE A 262 3.84 -27.72 6.01
N TRP A 263 2.82 -27.09 5.46
CA TRP A 263 1.47 -27.16 6.02
C TRP A 263 0.77 -28.51 5.79
N VAL A 264 1.07 -29.17 4.68
CA VAL A 264 0.47 -30.48 4.30
C VAL A 264 1.17 -31.65 5.01
N LEU A 265 2.47 -31.52 5.35
CA LEU A 265 3.26 -32.51 6.12
C LEU A 265 2.92 -32.46 7.62
#